data_0902c97da303790d4a6842e9f8b78145
#
_entry.id   0902c97da303790d4a6842e9f8b78145
#
_cell.length_a   1.000
_cell.length_b   1.000
_cell.length_c   1.000
_cell.angle_alpha   90.00
_cell.angle_beta   90.00
_cell.angle_gamma   90.00
#
_symmetry.space_group_name_H-M   'P 1'
#
loop_
_entity.id
_entity.type
_entity.pdbx_description
1 polymer ?
#
loop_
_entity_poly.entity_id
_entity_poly.type
_entity_poly.pdbx_seq_one_letter_code
_entity_poly.pdbx_strand_id
1 'polypeptide(L)'
;EQHYVETYIKECIEHFASDFSTIGPYTTRAGNLVHLRTDINFRLNDTSRLGDLLNALHPTPAVCGIPKHETQEFIIANESEPRLYYSGFSGPIDADGDTHLYVSLRCMKAGQDETLLFAGGGLLKESIEEHEWEETEAKMETMRNVLQPND
;
A
#
# COMPACT_ATOMS: atom_id res chain seq x y z
N GLU A 1 12.16 -0.82 -6.82
CA GLU A 1 10.70 -0.73 -6.56
C GLU A 1 10.31 0.63 -5.97
N GLN A 2 10.86 1.03 -4.81
CA GLN A 2 10.48 2.28 -4.13
C GLN A 2 10.58 3.54 -5.01
N HIS A 3 11.60 3.65 -5.84
CA HIS A 3 11.77 4.79 -6.74
C HIS A 3 10.60 4.96 -7.72
N TYR A 4 10.07 3.87 -8.25
CA TYR A 4 8.89 3.90 -9.14
C TYR A 4 7.65 4.41 -8.39
N VAL A 5 7.44 3.94 -7.16
CA VAL A 5 6.32 4.37 -6.33
C VAL A 5 6.43 5.85 -5.96
N GLU A 6 7.63 6.30 -5.58
CA GLU A 6 7.91 7.70 -5.25
C GLU A 6 7.66 8.62 -6.44
N THR A 7 8.17 8.26 -7.63
CA THR A 7 7.98 9.03 -8.85
C THR A 7 6.49 9.16 -9.19
N TYR A 8 5.77 8.04 -9.20
CA TYR A 8 4.32 8.04 -9.45
C TYR A 8 3.55 8.95 -8.48
N ILE A 9 3.86 8.88 -7.19
CA ILE A 9 3.18 9.70 -6.18
C ILE A 9 3.47 11.19 -6.42
N LYS A 10 4.72 11.56 -6.74
CA LYS A 10 5.07 12.94 -7.06
C LYS A 10 4.33 13.46 -8.29
N GLU A 11 4.30 12.68 -9.36
CA GLU A 11 3.55 13.03 -10.58
C GLU A 11 2.05 13.23 -10.29
N CYS A 12 1.45 12.38 -9.47
CA CYS A 12 0.07 12.58 -9.03
C CYS A 12 -0.11 13.89 -8.23
N ILE A 13 0.78 14.17 -7.27
CA ILE A 13 0.70 15.35 -6.41
C ILE A 13 0.82 16.66 -7.21
N GLU A 14 1.66 16.70 -8.25
CA GLU A 14 1.88 17.89 -9.10
C GLU A 14 0.59 18.42 -9.74
N HIS A 15 -0.42 17.57 -9.93
CA HIS A 15 -1.73 17.98 -10.43
C HIS A 15 -2.63 18.65 -9.37
N PHE A 16 -2.27 18.57 -8.09
CA PHE A 16 -3.08 19.03 -6.96
C PHE A 16 -2.37 20.02 -6.06
N ALA A 17 -1.05 20.09 -6.13
CA ALA A 17 -0.21 20.94 -5.30
C ALA A 17 0.92 21.58 -6.11
N SER A 18 1.21 22.84 -5.84
CA SER A 18 2.31 23.59 -6.50
C SER A 18 3.65 23.38 -5.82
N ASP A 19 3.60 23.22 -4.49
CA ASP A 19 4.80 23.11 -3.64
C ASP A 19 4.75 21.81 -2.87
N PHE A 20 5.80 21.01 -2.98
CA PHE A 20 6.00 19.85 -2.12
C PHE A 20 7.48 19.69 -1.75
N SER A 21 7.73 19.06 -0.63
CA SER A 21 9.06 18.71 -0.16
C SER A 21 9.16 17.21 0.12
N THR A 22 10.33 16.66 -0.07
CA THR A 22 10.60 15.24 0.10
C THR A 22 11.70 15.04 1.14
N ILE A 23 11.50 14.12 2.07
CA ILE A 23 12.49 13.69 3.05
C ILE A 23 12.69 12.19 2.86
N GLY A 24 13.90 11.77 2.60
CA GLY A 24 14.25 10.37 2.36
C GLY A 24 14.84 10.13 0.97
N PRO A 25 15.01 8.86 0.57
CA PRO A 25 14.63 7.66 1.33
C PRO A 25 15.49 7.42 2.57
N TYR A 26 14.89 6.90 3.62
CA TYR A 26 15.60 6.47 4.83
C TYR A 26 15.03 5.14 5.34
N THR A 27 15.86 4.41 6.09
CA THR A 27 15.47 3.11 6.63
C THR A 27 14.58 3.29 7.85
N THR A 28 13.46 2.59 7.88
CA THR A 28 12.55 2.52 9.03
C THR A 28 12.17 1.08 9.34
N ARG A 29 11.67 0.84 10.55
CA ARG A 29 11.16 -0.47 10.95
C ARG A 29 9.64 -0.45 11.08
N ALA A 30 9.01 -1.53 10.62
CA ALA A 30 7.61 -1.84 10.86
C ALA A 30 7.53 -3.28 11.38
N GLY A 31 7.37 -3.44 12.70
CA GLY A 31 7.54 -4.74 13.36
C GLY A 31 8.96 -5.27 13.20
N ASN A 32 9.08 -6.50 12.72
CA ASN A 32 10.38 -7.16 12.47
C ASN A 32 10.96 -6.89 11.08
N LEU A 33 10.24 -6.15 10.23
CA LEU A 33 10.65 -5.86 8.86
C LEU A 33 11.28 -4.47 8.76
N VAL A 34 12.26 -4.35 7.88
CA VAL A 34 12.95 -3.11 7.55
C VAL A 34 12.48 -2.63 6.20
N HIS A 35 12.13 -1.36 6.11
CA HIS A 35 11.62 -0.73 4.89
C HIS A 35 12.37 0.56 4.59
N LEU A 36 12.41 0.91 3.32
CA LEU A 36 12.73 2.27 2.89
C LEU A 36 11.45 3.13 2.99
N ARG A 37 11.61 4.33 3.52
CA ARG A 37 10.54 5.31 3.66
C ARG A 37 10.94 6.64 3.05
N THR A 38 10.00 7.24 2.34
CA THR A 38 10.08 8.62 1.84
C THR A 38 8.84 9.37 2.31
N ASP A 39 9.04 10.50 2.97
CA ASP A 39 7.95 11.40 3.36
C ASP A 39 7.83 12.51 2.32
N ILE A 40 6.62 12.73 1.84
CA ILE A 40 6.30 13.78 0.88
C ILE A 40 5.29 14.72 1.55
N ASN A 41 5.70 15.96 1.77
CA ASN A 41 4.88 16.99 2.40
C ASN A 41 4.45 18.00 1.36
N PHE A 42 3.17 18.32 1.31
CA PHE A 42 2.62 19.26 0.35
C PHE A 42 1.37 19.95 0.90
N ARG A 43 0.97 21.01 0.24
CA ARG A 43 -0.29 21.71 0.51
C ARG A 43 -1.18 21.63 -0.72
N LEU A 44 -2.39 21.13 -0.55
CA LEU A 44 -3.39 21.13 -1.63
C LEU A 44 -3.72 22.57 -2.04
N ASN A 45 -3.77 22.81 -3.35
CA ASN A 45 -4.23 24.10 -3.88
C ASN A 45 -5.73 24.33 -3.62
N ASP A 46 -6.48 23.23 -3.54
CA ASP A 46 -7.92 23.22 -3.24
C ASP A 46 -8.24 21.98 -2.39
N THR A 47 -8.62 22.20 -1.14
CA THR A 47 -8.96 21.12 -0.19
C THR A 47 -10.23 20.35 -0.57
N SER A 48 -11.14 20.96 -1.36
CA SER A 48 -12.34 20.26 -1.86
C SER A 48 -12.00 19.10 -2.82
N ARG A 49 -10.75 19.09 -3.37
CA ARG A 49 -10.27 18.07 -4.29
C ARG A 49 -9.51 16.92 -3.61
N LEU A 50 -9.62 16.79 -2.29
CA LEU A 50 -8.99 15.67 -1.57
C LEU A 50 -9.43 14.30 -2.13
N GLY A 51 -10.72 14.15 -2.45
CA GLY A 51 -11.24 12.92 -3.05
C GLY A 51 -10.62 12.61 -4.41
N ASP A 52 -10.41 13.62 -5.26
CA ASP A 52 -9.76 13.46 -6.56
C ASP A 52 -8.30 13.03 -6.39
N LEU A 53 -7.57 13.62 -5.44
CA LEU A 53 -6.20 13.22 -5.12
C LEU A 53 -6.14 11.76 -4.66
N LEU A 54 -7.02 11.35 -3.74
CA LEU A 54 -7.07 9.97 -3.28
C LEU A 54 -7.35 8.99 -4.42
N ASN A 55 -8.26 9.34 -5.32
CA ASN A 55 -8.58 8.54 -6.51
C ASN A 55 -7.40 8.47 -7.50
N ALA A 56 -6.63 9.55 -7.65
CA ALA A 56 -5.43 9.53 -8.49
C ALA A 56 -4.31 8.67 -7.88
N LEU A 57 -4.08 8.79 -6.58
CA LEU A 57 -3.05 8.03 -5.88
C LEU A 57 -3.38 6.55 -5.79
N HIS A 58 -4.63 6.19 -5.54
CA HIS A 58 -5.00 4.80 -5.25
C HIS A 58 -5.54 4.07 -6.49
N PRO A 59 -5.15 2.79 -6.71
CA PRO A 59 -4.05 2.08 -6.07
C PRO A 59 -2.70 2.62 -6.52
N THR A 60 -1.72 2.65 -5.60
CA THR A 60 -0.34 3.00 -5.95
C THR A 60 0.36 1.83 -6.65
N PRO A 61 1.48 2.06 -7.35
CA PRO A 61 2.26 0.99 -7.96
C PRO A 61 2.71 -0.10 -6.98
N ALA A 62 2.85 0.22 -5.70
CA ALA A 62 3.21 -0.75 -4.66
C ALA A 62 2.18 -1.87 -4.46
N VAL A 63 0.93 -1.66 -4.86
CA VAL A 63 -0.16 -2.63 -4.72
C VAL A 63 -0.86 -2.96 -6.02
N CYS A 64 -0.52 -2.27 -7.10
CA CYS A 64 -1.12 -2.48 -8.41
C CYS A 64 -0.06 -2.74 -9.49
N GLY A 65 0.99 -1.94 -9.56
CA GLY A 65 2.02 -1.99 -10.60
C GLY A 65 1.95 -0.80 -11.56
N ILE A 66 2.80 -0.83 -12.58
CA ILE A 66 2.91 0.17 -13.64
C ILE A 66 2.97 -0.55 -15.00
N PRO A 67 2.21 -0.11 -16.03
CA PRO A 67 1.21 0.97 -16.01
C PRO A 67 -0.05 0.62 -15.22
N LYS A 68 -0.66 1.58 -14.54
CA LYS A 68 -1.75 1.36 -13.57
C LYS A 68 -2.94 0.60 -14.14
N HIS A 69 -3.44 1.01 -15.30
CA HIS A 69 -4.67 0.45 -15.89
C HIS A 69 -4.45 -1.01 -16.31
N GLU A 70 -3.41 -1.27 -17.10
CA GLU A 70 -3.11 -2.59 -17.64
C GLU A 70 -2.77 -3.60 -16.53
N THR A 71 -2.02 -3.17 -15.52
CA THR A 71 -1.69 -4.03 -14.38
C THR A 71 -2.90 -4.30 -13.51
N GLN A 72 -3.80 -3.34 -13.34
CA GLN A 72 -5.05 -3.55 -12.62
C GLN A 72 -5.95 -4.57 -13.33
N GLU A 73 -6.11 -4.46 -14.64
CA GLU A 73 -6.85 -5.43 -15.43
C GLU A 73 -6.22 -6.84 -15.34
N PHE A 74 -4.89 -6.90 -15.40
CA PHE A 74 -4.16 -8.16 -15.27
C PHE A 74 -4.39 -8.82 -13.90
N ILE A 75 -4.31 -8.05 -12.81
CA ILE A 75 -4.56 -8.53 -11.45
C ILE A 75 -5.99 -9.07 -11.33
N ILE A 76 -6.99 -8.33 -11.77
CA ILE A 76 -8.40 -8.73 -11.71
C ILE A 76 -8.65 -10.02 -12.51
N ALA A 77 -7.96 -10.19 -13.63
CA ALA A 77 -8.13 -11.36 -14.50
C ALA A 77 -7.39 -12.61 -14.00
N ASN A 78 -6.34 -12.48 -13.21
CA ASN A 78 -5.43 -13.57 -12.88
C ASN A 78 -5.41 -13.98 -11.40
N GLU A 79 -5.79 -13.11 -10.47
CA GLU A 79 -5.92 -13.50 -9.07
C GLU A 79 -7.15 -14.37 -8.87
N SER A 80 -6.98 -15.54 -8.24
CA SER A 80 -8.04 -16.52 -8.02
C SER A 80 -9.04 -16.07 -6.95
N GLU A 81 -8.59 -15.28 -5.98
CA GLU A 81 -9.39 -14.81 -4.87
C GLU A 81 -9.53 -13.29 -4.88
N PRO A 82 -10.72 -12.76 -4.54
CA PRO A 82 -10.92 -11.33 -4.47
C PRO A 82 -10.13 -10.71 -3.30
N ARG A 83 -9.49 -9.59 -3.55
CA ARG A 83 -8.69 -8.87 -2.53
C ARG A 83 -9.52 -8.30 -1.38
N LEU A 84 -10.83 -8.11 -1.57
CA LEU A 84 -11.74 -7.50 -0.60
C LEU A 84 -11.20 -6.14 -0.13
N TYR A 85 -10.86 -6.01 1.17
CA TYR A 85 -10.24 -4.81 1.74
C TYR A 85 -8.72 -4.76 1.60
N TYR A 86 -8.08 -5.88 1.22
CA TYR A 86 -6.64 -5.91 0.98
C TYR A 86 -6.25 -4.98 -0.16
N SER A 87 -5.17 -4.26 0.00
CA SER A 87 -4.70 -3.19 -0.89
C SER A 87 -5.64 -2.00 -1.09
N GLY A 88 -6.79 -1.96 -0.42
CA GLY A 88 -7.58 -0.75 -0.26
C GLY A 88 -6.95 0.25 0.69
N PHE A 89 -7.69 1.26 1.10
CA PHE A 89 -7.25 2.16 2.17
C PHE A 89 -8.37 2.42 3.16
N SER A 90 -8.01 2.67 4.39
CA SER A 90 -8.95 2.97 5.47
C SER A 90 -8.31 3.83 6.54
N GLY A 91 -9.13 4.49 7.34
CA GLY A 91 -8.68 5.27 8.49
C GLY A 91 -9.69 6.32 8.91
N PRO A 92 -9.45 6.98 10.05
CA PRO A 92 -10.33 8.01 10.55
C PRO A 92 -10.29 9.26 9.67
N ILE A 93 -11.47 9.79 9.39
CA ILE A 93 -11.67 11.07 8.73
C ILE A 93 -12.38 11.99 9.72
N ASP A 94 -11.73 13.08 10.09
CA ASP A 94 -12.30 14.12 10.94
C ASP A 94 -12.54 15.37 10.09
N ALA A 95 -13.78 15.84 10.07
CA ALA A 95 -14.15 17.03 9.30
C ALA A 95 -13.51 18.31 9.83
N ASP A 96 -13.27 18.36 11.14
CA ASP A 96 -12.74 19.54 11.85
C ASP A 96 -11.31 19.34 12.38
N GLY A 97 -10.72 18.16 12.12
CA GLY A 97 -9.42 17.77 12.65
C GLY A 97 -8.55 17.05 11.62
N ASP A 98 -7.69 16.17 12.12
CA ASP A 98 -6.72 15.44 11.30
C ASP A 98 -7.34 14.19 10.67
N THR A 99 -7.05 13.98 9.40
CA THR A 99 -7.44 12.76 8.66
C THR A 99 -6.22 11.87 8.47
N HIS A 100 -6.36 10.59 8.85
CA HIS A 100 -5.30 9.60 8.72
C HIS A 100 -5.79 8.42 7.89
N LEU A 101 -5.27 8.26 6.68
CA LEU A 101 -5.60 7.16 5.78
C LEU A 101 -4.38 6.27 5.55
N TYR A 102 -4.59 4.97 5.63
CA TYR A 102 -3.54 3.96 5.49
C TYR A 102 -3.94 2.95 4.44
N VAL A 103 -2.97 2.53 3.61
CA VAL A 103 -3.19 1.39 2.70
C VAL A 103 -3.33 0.11 3.53
N SER A 104 -4.38 -0.66 3.27
CA SER A 104 -4.71 -1.88 4.00
C SER A 104 -3.81 -3.02 3.56
N LEU A 105 -2.64 -3.12 4.19
CA LEU A 105 -1.67 -4.20 4.04
C LEU A 105 -1.64 -5.04 5.32
N ARG A 106 -1.03 -6.26 5.24
CA ARG A 106 -0.89 -7.12 6.41
C ARG A 106 -2.22 -7.26 7.15
N CYS A 107 -3.26 -7.65 6.44
CA CYS A 107 -4.59 -7.79 6.98
C CYS A 107 -5.08 -9.24 6.90
N MET A 108 -6.15 -9.51 7.65
CA MET A 108 -6.82 -10.81 7.64
C MET A 108 -8.33 -10.63 7.62
N LYS A 109 -9.02 -11.59 7.07
CA LYS A 109 -10.46 -11.75 7.20
C LYS A 109 -10.72 -12.90 8.18
N ALA A 110 -11.17 -12.56 9.39
CA ALA A 110 -11.59 -13.56 10.37
C ALA A 110 -12.99 -14.07 10.01
N GLY A 111 -13.13 -15.38 9.84
CA GLY A 111 -14.38 -16.09 9.69
C GLY A 111 -14.70 -16.92 10.93
N GLN A 112 -15.79 -17.70 10.89
CA GLN A 112 -16.18 -18.56 12.02
C GLN A 112 -15.26 -19.78 12.12
N ASP A 113 -14.96 -20.42 11.00
CA ASP A 113 -14.20 -21.67 10.95
C ASP A 113 -12.80 -21.50 10.33
N GLU A 114 -12.55 -20.39 9.66
CA GLU A 114 -11.29 -20.12 8.98
C GLU A 114 -10.90 -18.64 9.05
N THR A 115 -9.60 -18.37 8.92
CA THR A 115 -9.06 -17.01 8.81
C THR A 115 -8.23 -16.90 7.54
N LEU A 116 -8.60 -15.99 6.67
CA LEU A 116 -7.87 -15.71 5.43
C LEU A 116 -6.85 -14.59 5.67
N LEU A 117 -5.59 -14.88 5.41
CA LEU A 117 -4.49 -13.91 5.51
C LEU A 117 -4.16 -13.37 4.12
N PHE A 118 -3.83 -12.08 4.05
CA PHE A 118 -3.46 -11.42 2.82
C PHE A 118 -2.03 -10.89 2.89
N ALA A 119 -1.24 -11.22 1.88
CA ALA A 119 0.07 -10.65 1.64
C ALA A 119 0.35 -10.57 0.14
N GLY A 120 1.30 -9.75 -0.25
CA GLY A 120 1.75 -9.62 -1.63
C GLY A 120 3.08 -8.90 -1.71
N GLY A 121 3.75 -9.04 -2.84
CA GLY A 121 4.99 -8.38 -3.21
C GLY A 121 4.88 -7.72 -4.58
N GLY A 122 5.78 -6.76 -4.86
CA GLY A 122 5.95 -6.16 -6.17
C GLY A 122 6.89 -7.02 -7.01
N LEU A 123 6.43 -7.46 -8.18
CA LEU A 123 7.23 -8.25 -9.09
C LEU A 123 8.00 -7.34 -10.06
N LEU A 124 9.29 -7.59 -10.21
CA LEU A 124 10.15 -6.99 -11.21
C LEU A 124 10.58 -8.08 -12.21
N LYS A 125 11.14 -7.66 -13.32
CA LYS A 125 11.64 -8.58 -14.36
C LYS A 125 12.69 -9.57 -13.82
N GLU A 126 13.47 -9.13 -12.84
CA GLU A 126 14.54 -9.88 -12.20
C GLU A 126 14.08 -10.64 -10.95
N SER A 127 12.80 -10.57 -10.58
CA SER A 127 12.24 -11.30 -9.44
C SER A 127 12.39 -12.80 -9.62
N ILE A 128 12.75 -13.48 -8.53
CA ILE A 128 12.87 -14.93 -8.44
C ILE A 128 11.66 -15.44 -7.66
N GLU A 129 10.87 -16.32 -8.25
CA GLU A 129 9.59 -16.79 -7.73
C GLU A 129 9.68 -17.29 -6.28
N GLU A 130 10.69 -18.11 -5.98
CA GLU A 130 10.90 -18.66 -4.65
C GLU A 130 11.14 -17.55 -3.59
N HIS A 131 11.93 -16.55 -3.92
CA HIS A 131 12.23 -15.44 -3.02
C HIS A 131 10.99 -14.57 -2.77
N GLU A 132 10.22 -14.30 -3.81
CA GLU A 132 8.98 -13.52 -3.70
C GLU A 132 7.94 -14.27 -2.86
N TRP A 133 7.86 -15.59 -3.02
CA TRP A 133 7.00 -16.42 -2.19
C TRP A 133 7.43 -16.39 -0.71
N GLU A 134 8.71 -16.61 -0.42
CA GLU A 134 9.26 -16.53 0.94
C GLU A 134 9.00 -15.15 1.57
N GLU A 135 9.10 -14.08 0.79
CA GLU A 135 8.79 -12.73 1.27
C GLU A 135 7.30 -12.57 1.64
N THR A 136 6.38 -13.11 0.84
CA THR A 136 4.94 -13.08 1.17
C THR A 136 4.63 -13.89 2.42
N GLU A 137 5.24 -15.05 2.60
CA GLU A 137 5.11 -15.86 3.83
C GLU A 137 5.60 -15.08 5.06
N ALA A 138 6.78 -14.45 4.97
CA ALA A 138 7.32 -13.63 6.05
C ALA A 138 6.41 -12.42 6.38
N LYS A 139 5.77 -11.84 5.37
CA LYS A 139 4.79 -10.75 5.56
C LYS A 139 3.52 -11.23 6.28
N MET A 140 3.07 -12.46 6.06
CA MET A 140 1.90 -13.04 6.75
C MET A 140 2.16 -13.33 8.23
N GLU A 141 3.42 -13.55 8.64
CA GLU A 141 3.76 -13.75 10.06
C GLU A 141 3.32 -12.58 10.94
N THR A 142 3.25 -11.37 10.42
CA THR A 142 2.74 -10.20 11.16
C THR A 142 1.32 -10.45 11.67
N MET A 143 0.46 -11.09 10.88
CA MET A 143 -0.92 -11.40 11.28
C MET A 143 -1.02 -12.73 12.03
N ARG A 144 -0.22 -13.74 11.68
CA ARG A 144 -0.17 -15.02 12.41
C ARG A 144 0.17 -14.81 13.88
N ASN A 145 1.13 -13.92 14.16
CA ASN A 145 1.53 -13.59 15.54
C ASN A 145 0.41 -12.96 16.37
N VAL A 146 -0.54 -12.26 15.74
CA VAL A 146 -1.71 -11.68 16.43
C VAL A 146 -2.72 -12.77 16.81
N LEU A 147 -2.75 -13.88 16.06
CA LEU A 147 -3.67 -15.00 16.32
C LEU A 147 -3.15 -15.98 17.37
N GLN A 148 -1.88 -15.90 17.72
CA GLN A 148 -1.31 -16.76 18.75
C GLN A 148 -1.77 -16.27 20.13
N PRO A 149 -2.25 -17.17 21.03
CA PRO A 149 -2.52 -16.79 22.41
C PRO A 149 -1.23 -16.22 23.03
N ASN A 150 -1.34 -15.09 23.71
CA ASN A 150 -0.27 -14.67 24.61
C ASN A 150 -0.24 -15.65 25.79
N ASP A 151 0.81 -16.44 25.87
CA ASP A 151 1.08 -17.26 27.05
C ASP A 151 1.37 -16.39 28.28
#